data_37d74ee8c78c7831aa92109576bf3fce
#
_entry.id   37d74ee8c78c7831aa92109576bf3fce
#
_cell.length_a   1.000
_cell.length_b   1.000
_cell.length_c   1.000
_cell.angle_alpha   90.00
_cell.angle_beta   90.00
_cell.angle_gamma   90.00
#
_symmetry.space_group_name_H-M   'P 1'
#
loop_
_entity.id
_entity.type
_entity.pdbx_description
1 polymer ?
#
loop_
_entity_poly.entity_id
_entity_poly.type
_entity_poly.pdbx_seq_one_letter_code
_entity_poly.pdbx_strand_id
1 'polypeptide(L)'
;MIVFAHKGKTKVMESRNRIILYTIAASISLAGLAEATYLTVLSLTGETAVCGGSASCFQVLGSGYAKIAGIPMAAFGILAYFSAFGFATFAAFGYARVRKFFGLTVWAMFAVTLWLLFVQAFLLHAFCRYCLFSAALVFVLAAVALLTPSSR
;
A
#
# COMPACT_ATOMS: atom_id res chain seq x y z
N MET A 1 2.61 -36.44 26.39
CA MET A 1 1.29 -36.08 25.85
C MET A 1 1.02 -34.56 25.91
N ILE A 2 1.32 -33.89 27.01
CA ILE A 2 1.06 -32.42 27.18
C ILE A 2 1.88 -31.55 26.21
N VAL A 3 3.10 -31.91 25.85
CA VAL A 3 3.98 -31.17 24.94
C VAL A 3 3.44 -31.17 23.51
N PHE A 4 2.81 -32.24 23.06
CA PHE A 4 2.22 -32.31 21.70
C PHE A 4 0.95 -31.49 21.59
N ALA A 5 0.11 -31.43 22.63
CA ALA A 5 -1.11 -30.60 22.67
C ALA A 5 -0.77 -29.11 22.68
N HIS A 6 0.31 -28.70 23.37
CA HIS A 6 0.76 -27.33 23.42
C HIS A 6 1.30 -26.86 22.04
N LYS A 7 2.06 -27.73 21.36
CA LYS A 7 2.61 -27.42 20.03
C LYS A 7 1.53 -27.33 18.94
N GLY A 8 0.43 -28.08 19.08
CA GLY A 8 -0.74 -27.99 18.22
C GLY A 8 -1.51 -26.68 18.39
N LYS A 9 -1.73 -26.23 19.63
CA LYS A 9 -2.41 -24.97 19.94
C LYS A 9 -1.64 -23.74 19.43
N THR A 10 -0.33 -23.71 19.61
CA THR A 10 0.50 -22.60 19.12
C THR A 10 0.49 -22.50 17.59
N LYS A 11 0.57 -23.63 16.88
CA LYS A 11 0.49 -23.66 15.42
C LYS A 11 -0.85 -23.17 14.87
N VAL A 12 -1.95 -23.54 15.51
CA VAL A 12 -3.30 -23.10 15.12
C VAL A 12 -3.48 -21.61 15.37
N MET A 13 -3.01 -21.09 16.50
CA MET A 13 -3.06 -19.66 16.81
C MET A 13 -2.21 -18.83 15.85
N GLU A 14 -1.01 -19.30 15.52
CA GLU A 14 -0.12 -18.66 14.56
C GLU A 14 -0.75 -18.61 13.15
N SER A 15 -1.35 -19.71 12.72
CA SER A 15 -2.08 -19.77 11.43
C SER A 15 -3.25 -18.79 11.39
N ARG A 16 -4.05 -18.73 12.47
CA ARG A 16 -5.21 -17.83 12.55
C ARG A 16 -4.80 -16.36 12.53
N ASN A 17 -3.80 -15.98 13.30
CA ASN A 17 -3.29 -14.61 13.34
C ASN A 17 -2.76 -14.19 11.97
N ARG A 18 -2.08 -15.07 11.27
CA ARG A 18 -1.56 -14.83 9.93
C ARG A 18 -2.67 -14.59 8.91
N ILE A 19 -3.74 -15.38 8.94
CA ILE A 19 -4.91 -15.19 8.06
C ILE A 19 -5.55 -13.82 8.34
N ILE A 20 -5.72 -13.45 9.60
CA ILE A 20 -6.29 -12.16 9.99
C ILE A 20 -5.42 -11.01 9.46
N LEU A 21 -4.11 -11.07 9.62
CA LEU A 21 -3.18 -10.04 9.16
C LEU A 21 -3.23 -9.88 7.63
N TYR A 22 -3.25 -10.97 6.87
CA TYR A 22 -3.36 -10.90 5.41
C TYR A 22 -4.75 -10.44 4.94
N THR A 23 -5.81 -10.75 5.67
CA THR A 23 -7.15 -10.23 5.39
C THR A 23 -7.21 -8.72 5.61
N ILE A 24 -6.61 -8.23 6.68
CA ILE A 24 -6.45 -6.79 6.95
C ILE A 24 -5.64 -6.13 5.82
N ALA A 25 -4.52 -6.73 5.42
CA ALA A 25 -3.70 -6.23 4.33
C ALA A 25 -4.46 -6.17 3.01
N ALA A 26 -5.27 -7.17 2.69
CA ALA A 26 -6.12 -7.19 1.50
C ALA A 26 -7.16 -6.06 1.54
N SER A 27 -7.80 -5.84 2.68
CA SER A 27 -8.78 -4.76 2.86
C SER A 27 -8.14 -3.38 2.69
N ILE A 28 -6.96 -3.17 3.28
CA ILE A 28 -6.19 -1.92 3.16
C ILE A 28 -5.75 -1.70 1.71
N SER A 29 -5.28 -2.74 1.04
CA SER A 29 -4.88 -2.67 -0.38
C SER A 29 -6.06 -2.32 -1.29
N LEU A 30 -7.26 -2.81 -0.98
CA LEU A 30 -8.47 -2.46 -1.71
C LEU A 30 -8.85 -0.98 -1.52
N ALA A 31 -8.73 -0.47 -0.31
CA ALA A 31 -8.94 0.95 -0.03
C ALA A 31 -7.93 1.84 -0.77
N GLY A 32 -6.65 1.45 -0.77
CA GLY A 32 -5.60 2.14 -1.51
C GLY A 32 -5.79 2.07 -3.03
N LEU A 33 -6.32 0.95 -3.54
CA LEU A 33 -6.67 0.79 -4.95
C LEU A 33 -7.77 1.77 -5.37
N ALA A 34 -8.81 1.90 -4.55
CA ALA A 34 -9.90 2.85 -4.81
C ALA A 34 -9.39 4.30 -4.80
N GLU A 35 -8.54 4.66 -3.84
CA GLU A 35 -7.91 5.97 -3.75
C GLU A 35 -7.01 6.25 -4.96
N ALA A 36 -6.13 5.33 -5.31
CA ALA A 36 -5.22 5.47 -6.45
C ALA A 36 -5.98 5.62 -7.78
N THR A 37 -7.07 4.89 -7.96
CA THR A 37 -7.95 5.02 -9.12
C THR A 37 -8.58 6.41 -9.16
N TYR A 38 -9.09 6.87 -8.03
CA TYR A 38 -9.68 8.20 -7.90
C TYR A 38 -8.67 9.31 -8.26
N LEU A 39 -7.48 9.27 -7.68
CA LEU A 39 -6.41 10.24 -7.98
C LEU A 39 -5.95 10.20 -9.44
N THR A 40 -5.94 9.02 -10.05
CA THR A 40 -5.58 8.87 -11.47
C THR A 40 -6.62 9.54 -12.36
N VAL A 41 -7.90 9.30 -12.11
CA VAL A 41 -8.99 9.93 -12.86
C VAL A 41 -8.91 11.46 -12.74
N LEU A 42 -8.71 11.97 -11.52
CA LEU A 42 -8.54 13.40 -11.27
C LEU A 42 -7.37 14.01 -12.03
N SER A 43 -6.25 13.32 -12.01
CA SER A 43 -5.03 13.76 -12.69
C SER A 43 -5.21 13.82 -14.22
N LEU A 44 -6.07 12.97 -14.78
CA LEU A 44 -6.36 12.91 -16.22
C LEU A 44 -7.44 13.89 -16.64
N THR A 45 -8.46 14.12 -15.81
CA THR A 45 -9.57 15.03 -16.13
C THR A 45 -9.26 16.49 -15.86
N GLY A 46 -8.20 16.77 -15.07
CA GLY A 46 -7.81 18.14 -14.71
C GLY A 46 -8.84 18.86 -13.83
N GLU A 47 -9.79 18.13 -13.23
CA GLU A 47 -10.84 18.73 -12.40
C GLU A 47 -10.30 19.30 -11.10
N THR A 48 -10.41 20.64 -11.00
CA THR A 48 -9.96 21.41 -9.84
C THR A 48 -10.84 21.22 -8.61
N ALA A 49 -12.08 20.84 -8.81
CA ALA A 49 -13.11 20.78 -7.75
C ALA A 49 -12.83 19.74 -6.67
N VAL A 50 -12.07 18.72 -6.99
CA VAL A 50 -11.98 17.50 -6.15
C VAL A 50 -10.83 17.54 -5.14
N CYS A 51 -9.83 18.38 -5.39
CA CYS A 51 -8.82 18.68 -4.36
C CYS A 51 -9.38 19.58 -3.22
N GLY A 52 -10.71 19.80 -3.17
CA GLY A 52 -11.35 20.61 -2.15
C GLY A 52 -10.87 22.07 -2.14
N GLY A 53 -10.44 22.60 -3.29
CA GLY A 53 -9.92 23.97 -3.43
C GLY A 53 -8.51 24.16 -2.85
N SER A 54 -7.82 23.11 -2.40
CA SER A 54 -6.46 23.26 -1.87
C SER A 54 -5.44 23.35 -3.02
N ALA A 55 -4.81 24.52 -3.16
CA ALA A 55 -3.74 24.75 -4.12
C ALA A 55 -2.58 23.75 -4.00
N SER A 56 -2.30 23.28 -2.78
CA SER A 56 -1.26 22.32 -2.48
C SER A 56 -1.46 20.97 -3.16
N CYS A 57 -2.70 20.48 -3.22
CA CYS A 57 -3.03 19.23 -3.90
C CYS A 57 -2.73 19.30 -5.39
N PHE A 58 -3.08 20.42 -6.03
CA PHE A 58 -2.79 20.70 -7.43
C PHE A 58 -1.30 20.79 -7.71
N GLN A 59 -0.57 21.48 -6.86
CA GLN A 59 0.86 21.65 -6.98
C GLN A 59 1.58 20.30 -6.95
N VAL A 60 1.15 19.39 -6.07
CA VAL A 60 1.73 18.05 -5.96
C VAL A 60 1.37 17.18 -7.16
N LEU A 61 0.08 17.09 -7.50
CA LEU A 61 -0.40 16.24 -8.60
C LEU A 61 -0.01 16.75 -9.98
N GLY A 62 0.14 18.07 -10.14
CA GLY A 62 0.58 18.70 -11.38
C GLY A 62 2.09 18.80 -11.58
N SER A 63 2.87 18.48 -10.54
CA SER A 63 4.34 18.56 -10.61
C SER A 63 4.93 17.55 -11.58
N GLY A 64 6.09 17.87 -12.16
CA GLY A 64 6.85 16.94 -12.99
C GLY A 64 7.26 15.64 -12.25
N TYR A 65 7.34 15.69 -10.94
CA TYR A 65 7.63 14.53 -10.09
C TYR A 65 6.44 13.60 -9.89
N ALA A 66 5.21 14.08 -10.10
CA ALA A 66 3.99 13.28 -10.04
C ALA A 66 3.67 12.54 -11.34
N LYS A 67 4.47 12.74 -12.39
CA LYS A 67 4.31 12.10 -13.69
C LYS A 67 5.63 11.48 -14.16
N ILE A 68 5.55 10.24 -14.62
CA ILE A 68 6.67 9.54 -15.26
C ILE A 68 6.27 9.29 -16.72
N ALA A 69 7.03 9.85 -17.67
CA ALA A 69 6.73 9.72 -19.10
C ALA A 69 5.30 10.15 -19.49
N GLY A 70 4.74 11.15 -18.80
CA GLY A 70 3.37 11.64 -19.03
C GLY A 70 2.27 10.84 -18.31
N ILE A 71 2.62 9.72 -17.65
CA ILE A 71 1.67 8.90 -16.89
C ILE A 71 1.65 9.35 -15.42
N PRO A 72 0.46 9.62 -14.84
CA PRO A 72 0.37 9.99 -13.43
C PRO A 72 0.96 8.90 -12.51
N MET A 73 1.72 9.30 -11.50
CA MET A 73 2.29 8.38 -10.52
C MET A 73 1.21 7.55 -9.79
N ALA A 74 0.02 8.11 -9.63
CA ALA A 74 -1.14 7.41 -9.08
C ALA A 74 -1.54 6.17 -9.89
N ALA A 75 -1.34 6.18 -11.22
CA ALA A 75 -1.61 5.01 -12.07
C ALA A 75 -0.68 3.82 -11.73
N PHE A 76 0.58 4.09 -11.40
CA PHE A 76 1.47 3.04 -10.88
C PHE A 76 1.01 2.55 -9.50
N GLY A 77 0.38 3.42 -8.70
CA GLY A 77 -0.28 3.06 -7.45
C GLY A 77 -1.40 2.03 -7.64
N ILE A 78 -2.19 2.15 -8.71
CA ILE A 78 -3.23 1.15 -9.06
C ILE A 78 -2.61 -0.25 -9.21
N LEU A 79 -1.54 -0.36 -10.01
CA LEU A 79 -0.85 -1.64 -10.24
C LEU A 79 -0.25 -2.18 -8.93
N ALA A 80 0.35 -1.33 -8.12
CA ALA A 80 0.98 -1.71 -6.86
C ALA A 80 -0.05 -2.20 -5.84
N TYR A 81 -1.14 -1.46 -5.62
CA TYR A 81 -2.22 -1.86 -4.70
C TYR A 81 -2.98 -3.09 -5.19
N PHE A 82 -3.20 -3.22 -6.50
CA PHE A 82 -3.81 -4.40 -7.09
C PHE A 82 -2.93 -5.64 -6.87
N SER A 83 -1.63 -5.52 -7.09
CA SER A 83 -0.66 -6.59 -6.84
C SER A 83 -0.62 -6.96 -5.35
N ALA A 84 -0.57 -5.96 -4.47
CA ALA A 84 -0.57 -6.17 -3.02
C ALA A 84 -1.87 -6.87 -2.55
N PHE A 85 -3.01 -6.47 -3.09
CA PHE A 85 -4.30 -7.12 -2.83
C PHE A 85 -4.30 -8.59 -3.26
N GLY A 86 -3.87 -8.87 -4.49
CA GLY A 86 -3.77 -10.23 -5.01
C GLY A 86 -2.84 -11.10 -4.17
N PHE A 87 -1.64 -10.61 -3.90
CA PHE A 87 -0.66 -11.35 -3.11
C PHE A 87 -1.11 -11.55 -1.65
N ALA A 88 -1.74 -10.56 -1.02
CA ALA A 88 -2.30 -10.70 0.33
C ALA A 88 -3.40 -11.77 0.36
N THR A 89 -4.29 -11.78 -0.63
CA THR A 89 -5.36 -12.77 -0.74
C THR A 89 -4.80 -14.18 -0.89
N PHE A 90 -3.89 -14.41 -1.83
CA PHE A 90 -3.25 -15.72 -2.00
C PHE A 90 -2.40 -16.14 -0.79
N ALA A 91 -1.75 -15.19 -0.14
CA ALA A 91 -1.01 -15.47 1.10
C ALA A 91 -1.93 -15.89 2.24
N ALA A 92 -3.15 -15.34 2.33
CA ALA A 92 -4.16 -15.77 3.29
C ALA A 92 -4.57 -17.23 3.07
N PHE A 93 -4.62 -17.68 1.81
CA PHE A 93 -4.88 -19.09 1.47
C PHE A 93 -3.70 -20.04 1.74
N GLY A 94 -2.56 -19.53 2.17
CA GLY A 94 -1.42 -20.34 2.63
C GLY A 94 -0.29 -20.55 1.62
N TYR A 95 -0.31 -19.89 0.46
CA TYR A 95 0.76 -19.99 -0.54
C TYR A 95 2.05 -19.31 -0.07
N ALA A 96 3.02 -20.09 0.38
CA ALA A 96 4.27 -19.59 0.96
C ALA A 96 5.11 -18.73 -0.01
N ARG A 97 5.11 -19.08 -1.29
CA ARG A 97 5.88 -18.35 -2.32
C ARG A 97 5.32 -16.94 -2.53
N VAL A 98 4.00 -16.79 -2.48
CA VAL A 98 3.32 -15.51 -2.69
C VAL A 98 3.60 -14.53 -1.55
N ARG A 99 3.88 -15.00 -0.34
CA ARG A 99 4.26 -14.15 0.80
C ARG A 99 5.54 -13.36 0.53
N LYS A 100 6.49 -13.94 -0.19
CA LYS A 100 7.71 -13.23 -0.60
C LYS A 100 7.40 -12.09 -1.58
N PHE A 101 6.53 -12.36 -2.55
CA PHE A 101 6.10 -11.35 -3.52
C PHE A 101 5.28 -10.23 -2.86
N PHE A 102 4.42 -10.56 -1.91
CA PHE A 102 3.73 -9.57 -1.10
C PHE A 102 4.71 -8.66 -0.36
N GLY A 103 5.67 -9.24 0.35
CA GLY A 103 6.70 -8.48 1.06
C GLY A 103 7.50 -7.58 0.11
N LEU A 104 7.95 -8.11 -1.03
CA LEU A 104 8.69 -7.34 -2.03
C LEU A 104 7.88 -6.15 -2.58
N THR A 105 6.61 -6.37 -2.92
CA THR A 105 5.71 -5.33 -3.40
C THR A 105 5.51 -4.24 -2.34
N VAL A 106 5.24 -4.62 -1.09
CA VAL A 106 5.04 -3.67 0.02
C VAL A 106 6.31 -2.85 0.27
N TRP A 107 7.48 -3.46 0.26
CA TRP A 107 8.74 -2.74 0.44
C TRP A 107 9.06 -1.81 -0.72
N ALA A 108 8.74 -2.19 -1.96
CA ALA A 108 8.86 -1.31 -3.11
C ALA A 108 7.90 -0.10 -2.97
N MET A 109 6.65 -0.33 -2.59
CA MET A 109 5.68 0.74 -2.31
C MET A 109 6.16 1.66 -1.20
N PHE A 110 6.74 1.12 -0.14
CA PHE A 110 7.28 1.87 0.98
C PHE A 110 8.42 2.80 0.55
N ALA A 111 9.36 2.29 -0.24
CA ALA A 111 10.48 3.08 -0.76
C ALA A 111 9.98 4.25 -1.64
N VAL A 112 9.05 3.99 -2.55
CA VAL A 112 8.44 5.02 -3.40
C VAL A 112 7.66 6.04 -2.55
N THR A 113 6.95 5.60 -1.54
CA THR A 113 6.20 6.47 -0.62
C THR A 113 7.13 7.42 0.14
N LEU A 114 8.25 6.90 0.65
CA LEU A 114 9.26 7.74 1.31
C LEU A 114 9.85 8.78 0.35
N TRP A 115 10.13 8.38 -0.88
CA TRP A 115 10.59 9.31 -1.91
C TRP A 115 9.57 10.42 -2.18
N LEU A 116 8.30 10.07 -2.36
CA LEU A 116 7.23 11.04 -2.60
C LEU A 116 7.01 11.99 -1.40
N LEU A 117 7.09 11.48 -0.19
CA LEU A 117 7.03 12.31 1.02
C LEU A 117 8.21 13.29 1.09
N PHE A 118 9.40 12.82 0.74
CA PHE A 118 10.59 13.68 0.65
C PHE A 118 10.39 14.81 -0.37
N VAL A 119 9.90 14.49 -1.56
CA VAL A 119 9.60 15.47 -2.62
C VAL A 119 8.57 16.49 -2.15
N GLN A 120 7.50 16.05 -1.49
CA GLN A 120 6.46 16.94 -0.96
C GLN A 120 7.01 17.89 0.11
N ALA A 121 7.84 17.38 1.03
CA ALA A 121 8.36 18.15 2.15
C ALA A 121 9.47 19.14 1.75
N PHE A 122 10.41 18.70 0.90
CA PHE A 122 11.65 19.44 0.63
C PHE A 122 11.68 20.16 -0.72
N LEU A 123 11.02 19.61 -1.75
CA LEU A 123 11.03 20.19 -3.09
C LEU A 123 9.79 21.05 -3.35
N LEU A 124 8.62 20.56 -3.00
CA LEU A 124 7.35 21.24 -3.30
C LEU A 124 6.87 22.12 -2.16
N HIS A 125 7.30 21.85 -0.91
CA HIS A 125 6.81 22.52 0.31
C HIS A 125 5.27 22.54 0.37
N ALA A 126 4.63 21.51 -0.19
CA ALA A 126 3.19 21.36 -0.31
C ALA A 126 2.79 19.92 -0.01
N PHE A 127 1.78 19.76 0.83
CA PHE A 127 1.28 18.46 1.25
C PHE A 127 -0.09 18.18 0.63
N CYS A 128 -0.20 17.05 -0.07
CA CYS A 128 -1.45 16.52 -0.57
C CYS A 128 -2.05 15.58 0.48
N ARG A 129 -3.27 15.90 0.97
CA ARG A 129 -3.93 15.05 1.99
C ARG A 129 -4.18 13.62 1.51
N TYR A 130 -4.49 13.44 0.24
CA TYR A 130 -4.67 12.10 -0.35
C TYR A 130 -3.36 11.33 -0.43
N CYS A 131 -2.26 11.99 -0.79
CA CYS A 131 -0.94 11.35 -0.78
C CYS A 131 -0.50 10.98 0.64
N LEU A 132 -0.84 11.79 1.65
CA LEU A 132 -0.58 11.46 3.06
C LEU A 132 -1.44 10.29 3.53
N PHE A 133 -2.69 10.21 3.09
CA PHE A 133 -3.56 9.08 3.39
C PHE A 133 -3.02 7.79 2.76
N SER A 134 -2.63 7.83 1.49
CA SER A 134 -1.97 6.70 0.82
C SER A 134 -0.68 6.29 1.54
N ALA A 135 0.13 7.25 1.98
CA ALA A 135 1.32 6.98 2.78
C ALA A 135 0.98 6.21 4.07
N ALA A 136 -0.07 6.63 4.79
CA ALA A 136 -0.52 5.94 5.99
C ALA A 136 -0.93 4.49 5.70
N LEU A 137 -1.64 4.22 4.60
CA LEU A 137 -1.99 2.87 4.18
C LEU A 137 -0.75 2.01 3.92
N VAL A 138 0.25 2.57 3.22
CA VAL A 138 1.51 1.86 2.93
C VAL A 138 2.30 1.58 4.21
N PHE A 139 2.32 2.52 5.18
CA PHE A 139 2.95 2.28 6.48
C PHE A 139 2.29 1.13 7.24
N VAL A 140 0.96 1.03 7.22
CA VAL A 140 0.24 -0.10 7.84
C VAL A 140 0.53 -1.41 7.11
N LEU A 141 0.58 -1.40 5.77
CA LEU A 141 0.97 -2.58 4.98
C LEU A 141 2.40 -3.03 5.30
N ALA A 142 3.33 -2.08 5.45
CA ALA A 142 4.70 -2.39 5.86
C ALA A 142 4.77 -3.00 7.26
N ALA A 143 3.98 -2.50 8.20
CA ALA A 143 3.87 -3.09 9.54
C ALA A 143 3.33 -4.52 9.48
N VAL A 144 2.30 -4.79 8.67
CA VAL A 144 1.78 -6.15 8.46
C VAL A 144 2.86 -7.06 7.85
N ALA A 145 3.60 -6.56 6.86
CA ALA A 145 4.70 -7.32 6.25
C ALA A 145 5.81 -7.67 7.24
N LEU A 146 6.11 -6.78 8.20
CA LEU A 146 7.06 -7.05 9.29
C LEU A 146 6.54 -8.08 10.30
N LEU A 147 5.24 -8.04 10.61
CA LEU A 147 4.59 -8.97 11.53
C LEU A 147 4.38 -10.36 10.92
N THR A 148 4.40 -10.47 9.59
CA THR A 148 4.26 -11.71 8.84
C THR A 148 5.53 -12.01 8.04
N PRO A 149 6.69 -12.21 8.69
CA PRO A 149 7.92 -12.50 7.97
C PRO A 149 7.72 -13.72 7.08
N SER A 150 8.15 -13.60 5.82
CA SER A 150 8.19 -14.77 4.95
C SER A 150 9.24 -15.73 5.50
N SER A 151 8.82 -16.66 6.36
CA SER A 151 9.71 -17.68 6.86
C SER A 151 10.36 -18.43 5.69
N ARG A 152 11.64 -18.60 5.80
CA ARG A 152 12.47 -19.33 4.86
C ARG A 152 11.95 -20.75 4.61
#